data_17b0f8153a99080cc7e5cb77058b4a98
#
_entry.id   17b0f8153a99080cc7e5cb77058b4a98
#
_cell.length_a   1.000
_cell.length_b   1.000
_cell.length_c   1.000
_cell.angle_alpha   90.00
_cell.angle_beta   90.00
_cell.angle_gamma   90.00
#
_symmetry.space_group_name_H-M   'P 1'
#
loop_
_entity.id
_entity.type
_entity.pdbx_description
1 polymer ?
#
loop_
_entity_poly.entity_id
_entity_poly.type
_entity_poly.pdbx_seq_one_letter_code
_entity_poly.pdbx_strand_id
1 'polypeptide(L)'
;MKNLHKKQLRLSRRGFWLVCALLVCLRLALTSFQQAYTWVGGAPLDDELMFRAAQNITAGEWLGAYDYLTLSKAMFFPVWLALLHALHLPYLVAGAALWCGAALLEAFAFSPLWRKKRPEQGRVLTLALFAALAFLPSSWAAYTLRVYRDNIFPALCLYFFAGMAGMALRAVFEKDKPLWPWLAAAGAGLACGYLDREDAGLFLLPFAAAATVIVAVVLVGQRRWKALAAQVIPYAMLGVGVLTFCTLNYAHYGVFALSDFSEGSFAAAMGAMMRVDTDSDKPYLSVPADAREKIYEAVPELKPVAYWLEEDAQMENDFRDPGLDDYRAGSFYWAIRRAAQYEGIYADAQTAANYWQTVADKINAACDAGTLPSRTGKRVATSQPITAAYVPATLAETWNGFRHVLGFRDCAPYEALRSIGTDDDIAAWSGYLHCGFNAAANAGEDTPYYSPYQRAVFAVMQGWAWVYGVVLTVCVSCAVVFQLMKLLSCLRKKCMAETVVPWLLLFGIFGIALLRCAMIAFVEVSSFGIGTSTMYLAPVHPLLVLYVFAGLFLYGRPISVKRKDNA
;
A
#
# COMPACT_ATOMS: atom_id res chain seq x y z
N MET A 1 -31.96 24.46 41.31
CA MET A 1 -31.23 23.32 40.67
C MET A 1 -29.91 23.86 40.16
N LYS A 2 -28.79 23.44 40.76
CA LYS A 2 -27.44 23.94 40.54
C LYS A 2 -26.98 23.66 39.12
N ASN A 3 -26.51 24.73 38.43
CA ASN A 3 -25.78 24.61 37.17
C ASN A 3 -24.59 23.67 37.32
N LEU A 4 -24.72 22.44 36.83
CA LEU A 4 -23.59 21.60 36.55
C LEU A 4 -22.82 22.23 35.38
N HIS A 5 -21.90 23.14 35.68
CA HIS A 5 -20.88 23.56 34.73
C HIS A 5 -20.19 22.32 34.22
N LYS A 6 -20.49 21.89 32.98
CA LYS A 6 -19.70 20.89 32.26
C LYS A 6 -18.27 21.41 32.27
N LYS A 7 -17.43 20.89 33.17
CA LYS A 7 -15.97 21.09 33.13
C LYS A 7 -15.49 20.65 31.74
N GLN A 8 -15.25 21.63 30.88
CA GLN A 8 -14.64 21.31 29.57
C GLN A 8 -13.24 20.76 29.83
N LEU A 9 -12.97 19.56 29.31
CA LEU A 9 -11.66 18.95 29.39
C LEU A 9 -10.65 19.84 28.65
N ARG A 10 -9.84 20.56 29.41
CA ARG A 10 -8.72 21.36 28.91
C ARG A 10 -7.41 20.62 29.18
N LEU A 11 -6.66 20.34 28.13
CA LEU A 11 -5.35 19.72 28.25
C LEU A 11 -4.25 20.76 28.09
N SER A 12 -3.33 20.84 29.07
CA SER A 12 -2.16 21.72 28.98
C SER A 12 -1.20 21.26 27.87
N ARG A 13 -0.31 22.12 27.39
CA ARG A 13 0.70 21.75 26.37
C ARG A 13 1.62 20.64 26.89
N ARG A 14 2.07 20.72 28.13
CA ARG A 14 2.93 19.69 28.76
C ARG A 14 2.16 18.37 28.90
N GLY A 15 0.92 18.43 29.40
CA GLY A 15 0.06 17.26 29.55
C GLY A 15 -0.22 16.57 28.21
N PHE A 16 -0.43 17.33 27.14
CA PHE A 16 -0.60 16.78 25.78
C PHE A 16 0.62 15.92 25.36
N TRP A 17 1.82 16.49 25.44
CA TRP A 17 3.03 15.77 25.04
C TRP A 17 3.35 14.59 25.95
N LEU A 18 3.10 14.71 27.26
CA LEU A 18 3.25 13.60 28.18
C LEU A 18 2.33 12.43 27.81
N VAL A 19 1.05 12.70 27.54
CA VAL A 19 0.12 11.63 27.13
C VAL A 19 0.48 11.06 25.78
N CYS A 20 0.90 11.87 24.81
CA CYS A 20 1.42 11.35 23.54
C CYS A 20 2.60 10.40 23.74
N ALA A 21 3.58 10.79 24.56
CA ALA A 21 4.74 9.93 24.86
C ALA A 21 4.32 8.63 25.54
N LEU A 22 3.42 8.68 26.52
CA LEU A 22 2.89 7.49 27.18
C LEU A 22 2.16 6.56 26.20
N LEU A 23 1.37 7.09 25.28
CA LEU A 23 0.69 6.29 24.27
C LEU A 23 1.68 5.64 23.29
N VAL A 24 2.73 6.36 22.88
CA VAL A 24 3.80 5.78 22.05
C VAL A 24 4.52 4.67 22.83
N CYS A 25 4.95 4.92 24.06
CA CYS A 25 5.60 3.89 24.88
C CYS A 25 4.72 2.66 25.05
N LEU A 26 3.43 2.84 25.33
CA LEU A 26 2.47 1.74 25.43
C LEU A 26 2.36 0.97 24.12
N ARG A 27 2.28 1.69 22.97
CA ARG A 27 2.20 1.04 21.66
C ARG A 27 3.46 0.22 21.34
N LEU A 28 4.65 0.76 21.63
CA LEU A 28 5.91 0.04 21.44
C LEU A 28 6.03 -1.15 22.39
N ALA A 29 5.62 -0.99 23.65
CA ALA A 29 5.58 -2.08 24.61
C ALA A 29 4.64 -3.22 24.17
N LEU A 30 3.43 -2.90 23.67
CA LEU A 30 2.52 -3.91 23.12
C LEU A 30 3.14 -4.62 21.90
N THR A 31 3.89 -3.91 21.07
CA THR A 31 4.59 -4.51 19.93
C THR A 31 5.66 -5.52 20.37
N SER A 32 6.30 -5.31 21.52
CA SER A 32 7.32 -6.24 22.03
C SER A 32 6.77 -7.62 22.42
N PHE A 33 5.44 -7.78 22.54
CA PHE A 33 4.81 -9.09 22.72
C PHE A 33 4.59 -9.85 21.42
N GLN A 34 4.78 -9.20 20.27
CA GLN A 34 4.64 -9.81 18.96
C GLN A 34 6.00 -10.32 18.47
N GLN A 35 5.96 -11.33 17.61
CA GLN A 35 7.13 -11.88 16.94
C GLN A 35 7.00 -11.69 15.44
N ALA A 36 8.11 -11.47 14.77
CA ALA A 36 8.16 -11.46 13.32
C ALA A 36 8.05 -12.90 12.78
N TYR A 37 7.72 -13.03 11.52
CA TYR A 37 7.78 -14.29 10.80
C TYR A 37 8.25 -14.07 9.36
N THR A 38 8.76 -15.13 8.74
CA THR A 38 9.23 -15.17 7.36
C THR A 38 8.99 -16.54 6.74
N TRP A 39 8.99 -16.61 5.42
CA TRP A 39 8.80 -17.86 4.67
C TRP A 39 10.00 -18.13 3.78
N VAL A 40 11.08 -18.62 4.37
CA VAL A 40 12.31 -19.03 3.65
C VAL A 40 12.05 -20.32 2.90
N GLY A 41 12.37 -20.38 1.61
CA GLY A 41 12.01 -21.48 0.73
C GLY A 41 10.54 -21.50 0.29
N GLY A 42 9.63 -20.90 1.08
CA GLY A 42 8.21 -20.81 0.75
C GLY A 42 7.82 -19.53 -0.02
N ALA A 43 8.65 -18.48 0.03
CA ALA A 43 8.39 -17.22 -0.64
C ALA A 43 9.66 -16.58 -1.25
N PRO A 44 10.34 -17.29 -2.18
CA PRO A 44 11.59 -16.82 -2.78
C PRO A 44 11.42 -15.51 -3.57
N LEU A 45 10.21 -15.28 -4.08
CA LEU A 45 9.84 -14.08 -4.84
C LEU A 45 9.51 -12.88 -3.95
N ASP A 46 9.31 -13.09 -2.66
CA ASP A 46 8.86 -12.09 -1.70
C ASP A 46 9.86 -11.87 -0.56
N ASP A 47 9.76 -12.66 0.50
CA ASP A 47 10.54 -12.49 1.74
C ASP A 47 12.04 -12.63 1.47
N GLU A 48 12.46 -13.71 0.81
CA GLU A 48 13.86 -13.96 0.55
C GLU A 48 14.47 -12.93 -0.39
N LEU A 49 13.76 -12.55 -1.46
CA LEU A 49 14.22 -11.49 -2.37
C LEU A 49 14.54 -10.21 -1.62
N MET A 50 13.62 -9.76 -0.74
CA MET A 50 13.78 -8.52 0.02
C MET A 50 14.92 -8.62 1.04
N PHE A 51 15.05 -9.76 1.71
CA PHE A 51 16.09 -9.98 2.71
C PHE A 51 17.48 -10.11 2.07
N ARG A 52 17.61 -10.89 0.99
CA ARG A 52 18.85 -11.03 0.22
C ARG A 52 19.34 -9.67 -0.30
N ALA A 53 18.43 -8.88 -0.88
CA ALA A 53 18.76 -7.54 -1.35
C ALA A 53 19.23 -6.63 -0.19
N ALA A 54 18.62 -6.73 1.00
CA ALA A 54 19.05 -5.97 2.17
C ALA A 54 20.46 -6.37 2.65
N GLN A 55 20.77 -7.66 2.65
CA GLN A 55 22.11 -8.16 2.98
C GLN A 55 23.16 -7.66 1.98
N ASN A 56 22.86 -7.70 0.67
CA ASN A 56 23.74 -7.18 -0.37
C ASN A 56 23.97 -5.67 -0.23
N ILE A 57 22.93 -4.90 0.09
CA ILE A 57 23.07 -3.44 0.36
C ILE A 57 24.03 -3.19 1.53
N THR A 58 23.91 -3.97 2.62
CA THR A 58 24.84 -3.84 3.76
C THR A 58 26.26 -4.28 3.43
N ALA A 59 26.44 -5.20 2.49
CA ALA A 59 27.74 -5.60 1.98
C ALA A 59 28.35 -4.59 0.97
N GLY A 60 27.58 -3.59 0.53
CA GLY A 60 28.00 -2.62 -0.49
C GLY A 60 27.82 -3.08 -1.93
N GLU A 61 27.06 -4.14 -2.15
CA GLU A 61 26.86 -4.80 -3.45
C GLU A 61 25.51 -4.42 -4.12
N TRP A 62 24.88 -3.34 -3.65
CA TRP A 62 23.54 -2.92 -4.06
C TRP A 62 22.53 -4.07 -3.88
N LEU A 63 21.82 -4.51 -4.93
CA LEU A 63 20.87 -5.62 -4.83
C LEU A 63 21.51 -7.01 -5.05
N GLY A 64 22.84 -7.05 -5.28
CA GLY A 64 23.61 -8.27 -5.52
C GLY A 64 23.75 -8.63 -6.99
N ALA A 65 24.08 -9.90 -7.29
CA ALA A 65 24.19 -10.40 -8.65
C ALA A 65 22.85 -10.29 -9.37
N TYR A 66 22.90 -9.96 -10.67
CA TYR A 66 21.68 -9.87 -11.47
C TYR A 66 21.12 -11.25 -11.76
N ASP A 67 19.84 -11.42 -11.53
CA ASP A 67 19.04 -12.58 -11.87
C ASP A 67 17.60 -12.15 -12.24
N TYR A 68 16.73 -13.11 -12.57
CA TYR A 68 15.34 -12.83 -12.96
C TYR A 68 14.49 -12.16 -11.87
N LEU A 69 14.97 -12.08 -10.63
CA LEU A 69 14.29 -11.45 -9.49
C LEU A 69 14.84 -10.06 -9.16
N THR A 70 16.09 -9.76 -9.51
CA THR A 70 16.85 -8.61 -8.99
C THR A 70 16.13 -7.27 -9.18
N LEU A 71 15.58 -6.98 -10.36
CA LEU A 71 14.83 -5.75 -10.67
C LEU A 71 13.33 -6.00 -10.84
N SER A 72 12.82 -7.11 -10.33
CA SER A 72 11.42 -7.49 -10.54
C SER A 72 10.42 -6.71 -9.69
N LYS A 73 10.87 -6.11 -8.60
CA LYS A 73 10.03 -5.38 -7.63
C LYS A 73 10.63 -4.03 -7.25
N ALA A 74 9.79 -3.16 -6.68
CA ALA A 74 10.23 -1.93 -6.04
C ALA A 74 11.07 -2.24 -4.78
N MET A 75 12.25 -1.63 -4.65
CA MET A 75 13.32 -2.06 -3.74
C MET A 75 13.61 -1.07 -2.59
N PHE A 76 12.62 -0.26 -2.18
CA PHE A 76 12.80 0.59 -1.00
C PHE A 76 12.81 -0.20 0.31
N PHE A 77 12.00 -1.27 0.40
CA PHE A 77 11.96 -2.10 1.61
C PHE A 77 13.31 -2.73 1.97
N PRO A 78 14.10 -3.32 1.04
CA PRO A 78 15.47 -3.72 1.32
C PRO A 78 16.37 -2.61 1.88
N VAL A 79 16.24 -1.39 1.37
CA VAL A 79 16.98 -0.22 1.91
C VAL A 79 16.56 0.06 3.36
N TRP A 80 15.26 -0.05 3.65
CA TRP A 80 14.76 0.06 5.03
C TRP A 80 15.36 -1.01 5.94
N LEU A 81 15.35 -2.28 5.54
CA LEU A 81 15.94 -3.37 6.32
C LEU A 81 17.45 -3.17 6.57
N ALA A 82 18.19 -2.78 5.53
CA ALA A 82 19.61 -2.47 5.62
C ALA A 82 19.89 -1.31 6.60
N LEU A 83 19.05 -0.27 6.57
CA LEU A 83 19.13 0.85 7.50
C LEU A 83 18.89 0.40 8.95
N LEU A 84 17.88 -0.45 9.18
CA LEU A 84 17.59 -0.98 10.52
C LEU A 84 18.75 -1.82 11.04
N HIS A 85 19.34 -2.66 10.18
CA HIS A 85 20.52 -3.44 10.53
C HIS A 85 21.69 -2.54 10.93
N ALA A 86 22.02 -1.56 10.09
CA ALA A 86 23.12 -0.62 10.34
C ALA A 86 22.94 0.22 11.63
N LEU A 87 21.71 0.53 12.01
CA LEU A 87 21.36 1.27 13.22
C LEU A 87 21.05 0.38 14.42
N HIS A 88 21.11 -0.93 14.29
CA HIS A 88 20.77 -1.91 15.33
C HIS A 88 19.35 -1.72 15.88
N LEU A 89 18.39 -1.35 15.02
CA LEU A 89 17.00 -1.12 15.41
C LEU A 89 16.15 -2.38 15.19
N PRO A 90 15.39 -2.82 16.21
CA PRO A 90 14.49 -3.97 16.08
C PRO A 90 13.39 -3.71 15.05
N TYR A 91 13.22 -4.60 14.08
CA TYR A 91 12.33 -4.47 12.93
C TYR A 91 10.89 -4.08 13.31
N LEU A 92 10.25 -4.84 14.21
CA LEU A 92 8.86 -4.57 14.60
C LEU A 92 8.70 -3.25 15.35
N VAL A 93 9.67 -2.93 16.22
CA VAL A 93 9.65 -1.68 17.00
C VAL A 93 9.84 -0.47 16.09
N ALA A 94 10.74 -0.58 15.12
CA ALA A 94 10.97 0.48 14.13
C ALA A 94 9.74 0.73 13.25
N GLY A 95 9.07 -0.33 12.77
CA GLY A 95 7.81 -0.23 12.04
C GLY A 95 6.71 0.42 12.88
N ALA A 96 6.56 0.02 14.14
CA ALA A 96 5.59 0.63 15.07
C ALA A 96 5.92 2.10 15.38
N ALA A 97 7.20 2.47 15.49
CA ALA A 97 7.61 3.86 15.69
C ALA A 97 7.31 4.72 14.46
N LEU A 98 7.60 4.20 13.25
CA LEU A 98 7.24 4.84 11.98
C LEU A 98 5.74 5.09 11.89
N TRP A 99 4.93 4.09 12.24
CA TRP A 99 3.48 4.21 12.30
C TRP A 99 3.00 5.28 13.29
N CYS A 100 3.53 5.29 14.52
CA CYS A 100 3.19 6.30 15.51
C CYS A 100 3.55 7.73 15.07
N GLY A 101 4.68 7.88 14.38
CA GLY A 101 5.08 9.15 13.77
C GLY A 101 4.09 9.62 12.72
N ALA A 102 3.67 8.74 11.81
CA ALA A 102 2.66 9.02 10.80
C ALA A 102 1.30 9.38 11.41
N ALA A 103 0.84 8.62 12.41
CA ALA A 103 -0.40 8.85 13.13
C ALA A 103 -0.41 10.21 13.86
N LEU A 104 0.72 10.58 14.48
CA LEU A 104 0.86 11.87 15.15
C LEU A 104 0.85 13.03 14.17
N LEU A 105 1.58 12.89 13.05
CA LEU A 105 1.62 13.89 11.98
C LEU A 105 0.22 14.11 11.40
N GLU A 106 -0.53 13.03 11.15
CA GLU A 106 -1.89 13.08 10.63
C GLU A 106 -2.85 13.79 11.61
N ALA A 107 -2.76 13.47 12.89
CA ALA A 107 -3.56 14.16 13.91
C ALA A 107 -3.26 15.68 13.95
N PHE A 108 -2.01 16.07 13.73
CA PHE A 108 -1.62 17.46 13.58
C PHE A 108 -2.07 18.07 12.26
N ALA A 109 -2.08 17.30 11.17
CA ALA A 109 -2.56 17.76 9.87
C ALA A 109 -4.00 18.28 9.96
N PHE A 110 -4.86 17.53 10.65
CA PHE A 110 -6.27 17.88 10.85
C PHE A 110 -6.54 18.90 11.97
N SER A 111 -5.56 19.22 12.80
CA SER A 111 -5.75 20.13 13.95
C SER A 111 -6.35 21.52 13.63
N PRO A 112 -6.12 22.15 12.45
CA PRO A 112 -6.74 23.43 12.13
C PRO A 112 -8.27 23.40 12.11
N LEU A 113 -8.88 22.25 11.77
CA LEU A 113 -10.33 22.10 11.71
C LEU A 113 -11.00 22.35 13.06
N TRP A 114 -10.48 21.73 14.11
CA TRP A 114 -11.09 21.84 15.44
C TRP A 114 -10.55 23.00 16.24
N ARG A 115 -9.31 23.45 16.03
CA ARG A 115 -8.81 24.68 16.68
C ARG A 115 -9.67 25.91 16.32
N LYS A 116 -10.15 26.01 15.07
CA LYS A 116 -11.03 27.10 14.66
C LYS A 116 -12.43 27.00 15.26
N LYS A 117 -13.00 25.78 15.34
CA LYS A 117 -14.38 25.57 15.80
C LYS A 117 -14.52 25.41 17.31
N ARG A 118 -13.51 24.81 17.97
CA ARG A 118 -13.47 24.46 19.40
C ARG A 118 -12.07 24.65 19.97
N PRO A 119 -11.54 25.87 20.07
CA PRO A 119 -10.14 26.14 20.43
C PRO A 119 -9.73 25.52 21.76
N GLU A 120 -10.64 25.47 22.72
CA GLU A 120 -10.38 24.91 24.06
C GLU A 120 -10.22 23.39 24.05
N GLN A 121 -10.89 22.69 23.14
CA GLN A 121 -10.84 21.23 23.00
C GLN A 121 -9.84 20.78 21.92
N GLY A 122 -9.18 21.70 21.24
CA GLY A 122 -8.32 21.40 20.09
C GLY A 122 -7.24 20.37 20.38
N ARG A 123 -6.57 20.44 21.55
CA ARG A 123 -5.55 19.45 21.95
C ARG A 123 -6.15 18.09 22.29
N VAL A 124 -7.31 18.05 22.92
CA VAL A 124 -8.01 16.80 23.26
C VAL A 124 -8.44 16.07 21.98
N LEU A 125 -8.99 16.78 21.00
CA LEU A 125 -9.39 16.20 19.71
C LEU A 125 -8.19 15.72 18.89
N THR A 126 -7.08 16.48 18.90
CA THR A 126 -5.83 16.02 18.26
C THR A 126 -5.30 14.75 18.93
N LEU A 127 -5.32 14.69 20.27
CA LEU A 127 -4.90 13.50 21.03
C LEU A 127 -5.82 12.32 20.77
N ALA A 128 -7.13 12.53 20.71
CA ALA A 128 -8.11 11.48 20.43
C ALA A 128 -7.90 10.87 19.03
N LEU A 129 -7.68 11.71 18.02
CA LEU A 129 -7.35 11.21 16.67
C LEU A 129 -6.00 10.47 16.65
N PHE A 130 -4.98 11.02 17.32
CA PHE A 130 -3.70 10.34 17.46
C PHE A 130 -3.86 8.96 18.11
N ALA A 131 -4.57 8.88 19.24
CA ALA A 131 -4.80 7.60 19.92
C ALA A 131 -5.56 6.61 19.03
N ALA A 132 -6.61 7.07 18.33
CA ALA A 132 -7.38 6.24 17.40
C ALA A 132 -6.51 5.68 16.25
N LEU A 133 -5.54 6.45 15.75
CA LEU A 133 -4.64 5.97 14.70
C LEU A 133 -3.48 5.15 15.26
N ALA A 134 -2.87 5.55 16.39
CA ALA A 134 -1.74 4.84 16.99
C ALA A 134 -2.10 3.41 17.42
N PHE A 135 -3.34 3.20 17.86
CA PHE A 135 -3.88 1.89 18.26
C PHE A 135 -4.84 1.30 17.22
N LEU A 136 -4.67 1.66 15.96
CA LEU A 136 -5.46 1.10 14.87
C LEU A 136 -5.15 -0.40 14.70
N PRO A 137 -6.15 -1.30 14.72
CA PRO A 137 -5.89 -2.74 14.69
C PRO A 137 -5.10 -3.19 13.46
N SER A 138 -5.33 -2.61 12.29
CA SER A 138 -4.59 -2.92 11.07
C SER A 138 -3.09 -2.63 11.14
N SER A 139 -2.64 -1.83 12.11
CA SER A 139 -1.22 -1.48 12.27
C SER A 139 -0.42 -2.48 13.12
N TRP A 140 -1.06 -3.50 13.65
CA TRP A 140 -0.43 -4.62 14.37
C TRP A 140 -0.98 -5.98 13.97
N ALA A 141 -1.72 -6.03 12.86
CA ALA A 141 -2.25 -7.26 12.30
C ALA A 141 -1.13 -8.21 11.84
N ALA A 142 -1.46 -9.49 11.69
CA ALA A 142 -0.49 -10.52 11.36
C ALA A 142 0.38 -10.20 10.13
N TYR A 143 -0.21 -9.65 9.08
CA TYR A 143 0.55 -9.29 7.88
C TYR A 143 1.62 -8.21 8.11
N THR A 144 1.50 -7.39 9.18
CA THR A 144 2.53 -6.39 9.54
C THR A 144 3.72 -7.02 10.24
N LEU A 145 3.59 -8.26 10.70
CA LEU A 145 4.64 -9.01 11.39
C LEU A 145 5.54 -9.77 10.41
N ARG A 146 5.05 -10.02 9.18
CA ARG A 146 5.85 -10.61 8.11
C ARG A 146 6.99 -9.68 7.73
N VAL A 147 8.17 -10.24 7.46
CA VAL A 147 9.29 -9.43 6.94
C VAL A 147 9.02 -9.10 5.48
N TYR A 148 8.07 -8.19 5.28
CA TYR A 148 7.65 -7.76 3.97
C TYR A 148 7.14 -6.31 3.98
N ARG A 149 6.97 -5.74 2.81
CA ARG A 149 6.63 -4.31 2.56
C ARG A 149 5.44 -3.80 3.36
N ASP A 150 4.49 -4.66 3.69
CA ASP A 150 3.26 -4.30 4.41
C ASP A 150 3.48 -3.86 5.87
N ASN A 151 4.70 -4.06 6.42
CA ASN A 151 5.09 -3.49 7.71
C ASN A 151 5.18 -1.96 7.68
N ILE A 152 5.69 -1.37 6.58
CA ILE A 152 5.93 0.08 6.47
C ILE A 152 5.01 0.80 5.50
N PHE A 153 4.54 0.14 4.44
CA PHE A 153 3.77 0.77 3.38
C PHE A 153 2.54 1.58 3.85
N PRO A 154 1.70 1.06 4.77
CA PRO A 154 0.57 1.83 5.28
C PRO A 154 0.99 3.10 6.03
N ALA A 155 2.14 3.06 6.74
CA ALA A 155 2.68 4.25 7.41
C ALA A 155 3.18 5.29 6.40
N LEU A 156 3.87 4.86 5.33
CA LEU A 156 4.34 5.75 4.26
C LEU A 156 3.16 6.44 3.56
N CYS A 157 2.08 5.69 3.28
CA CYS A 157 0.84 6.26 2.78
C CYS A 157 0.26 7.31 3.74
N LEU A 158 0.26 7.03 5.04
CA LEU A 158 -0.28 7.94 6.04
C LEU A 158 0.57 9.22 6.14
N TYR A 159 1.91 9.16 6.03
CA TYR A 159 2.76 10.36 5.91
C TYR A 159 2.38 11.21 4.70
N PHE A 160 2.14 10.57 3.56
CA PHE A 160 1.70 11.27 2.35
C PHE A 160 0.36 11.97 2.56
N PHE A 161 -0.66 11.28 3.08
CA PHE A 161 -1.98 11.87 3.31
C PHE A 161 -1.92 12.97 4.37
N ALA A 162 -1.14 12.80 5.44
CA ALA A 162 -0.89 13.83 6.45
C ALA A 162 -0.30 15.10 5.84
N GLY A 163 0.69 14.94 4.97
CA GLY A 163 1.31 16.07 4.27
C GLY A 163 0.32 16.81 3.38
N MET A 164 -0.43 16.09 2.53
CA MET A 164 -1.42 16.68 1.63
C MET A 164 -2.58 17.34 2.38
N ALA A 165 -3.13 16.69 3.42
CA ALA A 165 -4.16 17.26 4.28
C ALA A 165 -3.65 18.48 5.06
N GLY A 166 -2.44 18.37 5.60
CA GLY A 166 -1.78 19.46 6.31
C GLY A 166 -1.57 20.70 5.45
N MET A 167 -1.14 20.53 4.20
CA MET A 167 -1.05 21.58 3.18
C MET A 167 -2.43 22.22 2.93
N ALA A 168 -3.43 21.39 2.60
CA ALA A 168 -4.76 21.87 2.21
C ALA A 168 -5.44 22.65 3.33
N LEU A 169 -5.42 22.13 4.55
CA LEU A 169 -6.09 22.75 5.68
C LEU A 169 -5.38 24.04 6.14
N ARG A 170 -4.04 24.10 6.05
CA ARG A 170 -3.30 25.33 6.39
C ARG A 170 -3.40 26.40 5.32
N ALA A 171 -3.48 26.04 4.06
CA ALA A 171 -3.73 27.02 2.99
C ALA A 171 -5.02 27.82 3.24
N VAL A 172 -6.00 27.20 3.89
CA VAL A 172 -7.31 27.82 4.16
C VAL A 172 -7.40 28.44 5.55
N PHE A 173 -6.95 27.72 6.59
CA PHE A 173 -7.20 28.11 7.99
C PHE A 173 -6.03 28.83 8.67
N GLU A 174 -4.79 28.64 8.18
CA GLU A 174 -3.57 29.18 8.79
C GLU A 174 -2.70 29.84 7.71
N LYS A 175 -3.20 30.92 7.09
CA LYS A 175 -2.61 31.54 5.89
C LYS A 175 -1.18 32.07 6.09
N ASP A 176 -0.82 32.43 7.32
CA ASP A 176 0.50 32.99 7.65
C ASP A 176 1.57 31.91 7.87
N LYS A 177 1.17 30.64 7.95
CA LYS A 177 2.11 29.54 8.19
C LYS A 177 2.71 29.01 6.89
N PRO A 178 3.99 28.56 6.93
CA PRO A 178 4.62 27.93 5.79
C PRO A 178 3.98 26.58 5.50
N LEU A 179 3.89 26.20 4.21
CA LEU A 179 3.35 24.93 3.77
C LEU A 179 4.44 23.87 3.53
N TRP A 180 5.72 24.30 3.37
CA TRP A 180 6.80 23.41 3.01
C TRP A 180 7.01 22.20 3.94
N PRO A 181 6.82 22.27 5.29
CA PRO A 181 7.01 21.08 6.11
C PRO A 181 5.99 19.97 5.80
N TRP A 182 4.76 20.36 5.44
CA TRP A 182 3.71 19.44 5.03
C TRP A 182 3.98 18.86 3.65
N LEU A 183 4.44 19.71 2.75
CA LEU A 183 4.86 19.27 1.40
C LEU A 183 6.07 18.33 1.45
N ALA A 184 7.03 18.56 2.35
CA ALA A 184 8.15 17.66 2.56
C ALA A 184 7.69 16.30 3.12
N ALA A 185 6.76 16.29 4.09
CA ALA A 185 6.17 15.07 4.61
C ALA A 185 5.39 14.30 3.52
N ALA A 186 4.59 15.02 2.71
CA ALA A 186 3.92 14.44 1.56
C ALA A 186 4.90 13.84 0.56
N GLY A 187 6.01 14.55 0.28
CA GLY A 187 7.07 14.11 -0.63
C GLY A 187 7.79 12.87 -0.13
N ALA A 188 8.13 12.82 1.17
CA ALA A 188 8.75 11.65 1.76
C ALA A 188 7.82 10.42 1.68
N GLY A 189 6.54 10.58 2.07
CA GLY A 189 5.55 9.50 1.98
C GLY A 189 5.31 9.06 0.53
N LEU A 190 5.23 10.00 -0.42
CA LEU A 190 5.04 9.71 -1.84
C LEU A 190 6.25 8.98 -2.44
N ALA A 191 7.46 9.51 -2.23
CA ALA A 191 8.67 8.94 -2.80
C ALA A 191 8.96 7.54 -2.22
N CYS A 192 8.97 7.41 -0.89
CA CYS A 192 9.22 6.12 -0.26
C CYS A 192 8.11 5.11 -0.56
N GLY A 193 6.83 5.53 -0.54
CA GLY A 193 5.71 4.64 -0.87
C GLY A 193 5.72 4.17 -2.32
N TYR A 194 6.06 5.05 -3.27
CA TYR A 194 6.20 4.71 -4.69
C TYR A 194 7.35 3.74 -4.95
N LEU A 195 8.48 3.93 -4.25
CA LEU A 195 9.65 3.07 -4.35
C LEU A 195 9.54 1.79 -3.51
N ASP A 196 8.51 1.68 -2.65
CA ASP A 196 8.21 0.50 -1.85
C ASP A 196 7.25 -0.46 -2.57
N ARG A 197 6.25 0.11 -3.31
CA ARG A 197 5.25 -0.70 -4.01
C ARG A 197 4.90 -0.12 -5.38
N GLU A 198 4.88 -0.96 -6.36
CA GLU A 198 4.61 -0.65 -7.78
C GLU A 198 3.21 -0.04 -7.99
N ASP A 199 2.24 -0.48 -7.18
CA ASP A 199 0.85 -0.04 -7.25
C ASP A 199 0.56 1.28 -6.52
N ALA A 200 1.53 1.80 -5.75
CA ALA A 200 1.36 3.03 -4.97
C ALA A 200 1.04 4.25 -5.85
N GLY A 201 1.67 4.34 -7.02
CA GLY A 201 1.45 5.45 -7.97
C GLY A 201 0.01 5.56 -8.43
N LEU A 202 -0.71 4.44 -8.56
CA LEU A 202 -2.07 4.41 -9.10
C LEU A 202 -3.11 5.08 -8.18
N PHE A 203 -2.85 5.21 -6.89
CA PHE A 203 -3.78 5.89 -5.98
C PHE A 203 -3.18 7.12 -5.28
N LEU A 204 -1.87 7.17 -5.03
CA LEU A 204 -1.24 8.35 -4.41
C LEU A 204 -1.15 9.53 -5.39
N LEU A 205 -0.73 9.30 -6.65
CA LEU A 205 -0.56 10.37 -7.62
C LEU A 205 -1.87 11.07 -8.03
N PRO A 206 -2.98 10.37 -8.30
CA PRO A 206 -4.26 11.04 -8.55
C PRO A 206 -4.72 11.91 -7.38
N PHE A 207 -4.54 11.45 -6.15
CA PHE A 207 -4.88 12.25 -4.97
C PHE A 207 -3.95 13.48 -4.85
N ALA A 208 -2.63 13.29 -5.06
CA ALA A 208 -1.66 14.39 -5.06
C ALA A 208 -2.05 15.46 -6.08
N ALA A 209 -2.32 15.06 -7.33
CA ALA A 209 -2.71 15.97 -8.40
C ALA A 209 -3.98 16.75 -8.05
N ALA A 210 -5.04 16.07 -7.63
CA ALA A 210 -6.30 16.69 -7.25
C ALA A 210 -6.12 17.69 -6.09
N ALA A 211 -5.43 17.30 -5.02
CA ALA A 211 -5.18 18.16 -3.87
C ALA A 211 -4.31 19.38 -4.23
N THR A 212 -3.29 19.18 -5.08
CA THR A 212 -2.43 20.26 -5.58
C THR A 212 -3.24 21.28 -6.37
N VAL A 213 -4.09 20.85 -7.31
CA VAL A 213 -4.95 21.73 -8.12
C VAL A 213 -5.91 22.52 -7.22
N ILE A 214 -6.60 21.84 -6.29
CA ILE A 214 -7.54 22.49 -5.37
C ILE A 214 -6.83 23.56 -4.54
N VAL A 215 -5.66 23.25 -3.99
CA VAL A 215 -4.90 24.20 -3.17
C VAL A 215 -4.29 25.31 -4.03
N ALA A 216 -3.84 25.02 -5.25
CA ALA A 216 -3.33 26.04 -6.19
C ALA A 216 -4.37 27.13 -6.46
N VAL A 217 -5.63 26.75 -6.71
CA VAL A 217 -6.73 27.72 -6.90
C VAL A 217 -6.88 28.64 -5.68
N VAL A 218 -6.80 28.07 -4.46
CA VAL A 218 -6.87 28.85 -3.22
C VAL A 218 -5.68 29.80 -3.08
N LEU A 219 -4.46 29.31 -3.36
CA LEU A 219 -3.22 30.11 -3.22
C LEU A 219 -3.12 31.22 -4.25
N VAL A 220 -3.57 30.99 -5.50
CA VAL A 220 -3.70 32.03 -6.55
C VAL A 220 -4.66 33.12 -6.10
N GLY A 221 -5.85 32.75 -5.60
CA GLY A 221 -6.82 33.70 -5.04
C GLY A 221 -6.28 34.50 -3.85
N GLN A 222 -5.34 33.94 -3.09
CA GLN A 222 -4.66 34.60 -1.97
C GLN A 222 -3.37 35.33 -2.38
N ARG A 223 -2.94 35.25 -3.65
CA ARG A 223 -1.67 35.80 -4.17
C ARG A 223 -0.42 35.26 -3.44
N ARG A 224 -0.45 34.01 -2.97
CA ARG A 224 0.63 33.36 -2.24
C ARG A 224 1.57 32.58 -3.17
N TRP A 225 2.26 33.29 -4.05
CA TRP A 225 3.07 32.72 -5.13
C TRP A 225 4.20 31.78 -4.65
N LYS A 226 4.86 32.13 -3.52
CA LYS A 226 5.90 31.28 -2.93
C LYS A 226 5.34 29.94 -2.43
N ALA A 227 4.16 29.96 -1.85
CA ALA A 227 3.50 28.74 -1.39
C ALA A 227 2.97 27.90 -2.58
N LEU A 228 2.54 28.56 -3.66
CA LEU A 228 2.17 27.90 -4.91
C LEU A 228 3.38 27.20 -5.53
N ALA A 229 4.52 27.88 -5.66
CA ALA A 229 5.76 27.28 -6.17
C ALA A 229 6.25 26.12 -5.30
N ALA A 230 6.07 26.21 -3.97
CA ALA A 230 6.46 25.12 -3.07
C ALA A 230 5.70 23.82 -3.29
N GLN A 231 4.54 23.84 -3.97
CA GLN A 231 3.76 22.62 -4.28
C GLN A 231 4.52 21.63 -5.20
N VAL A 232 5.63 22.05 -5.81
CA VAL A 232 6.51 21.16 -6.57
C VAL A 232 7.27 20.18 -5.68
N ILE A 233 7.45 20.48 -4.37
CA ILE A 233 8.31 19.72 -3.45
C ILE A 233 7.98 18.21 -3.44
N PRO A 234 6.73 17.74 -3.28
CA PRO A 234 6.45 16.30 -3.26
C PRO A 234 6.87 15.59 -4.54
N TYR A 235 6.65 16.22 -5.68
CA TYR A 235 7.00 15.66 -7.00
C TYR A 235 8.51 15.69 -7.25
N ALA A 236 9.19 16.75 -6.81
CA ALA A 236 10.65 16.82 -6.89
C ALA A 236 11.30 15.73 -6.01
N MET A 237 10.78 15.49 -4.79
CA MET A 237 11.29 14.41 -3.93
C MET A 237 11.05 13.04 -4.55
N LEU A 238 9.88 12.79 -5.15
CA LEU A 238 9.61 11.57 -5.91
C LEU A 238 10.62 11.44 -7.07
N GLY A 239 10.79 12.50 -7.86
CA GLY A 239 11.73 12.50 -8.99
C GLY A 239 13.17 12.22 -8.55
N VAL A 240 13.64 12.83 -7.46
CA VAL A 240 14.97 12.55 -6.89
C VAL A 240 15.07 11.09 -6.45
N GLY A 241 14.07 10.55 -5.76
CA GLY A 241 14.05 9.14 -5.37
C GLY A 241 14.14 8.20 -6.56
N VAL A 242 13.28 8.38 -7.57
CA VAL A 242 13.29 7.60 -8.82
C VAL A 242 14.63 7.69 -9.52
N LEU A 243 15.16 8.90 -9.71
CA LEU A 243 16.46 9.11 -10.36
C LEU A 243 17.60 8.43 -9.58
N THR A 244 17.56 8.47 -8.25
CA THR A 244 18.58 7.80 -7.41
C THR A 244 18.57 6.29 -7.65
N PHE A 245 17.40 5.64 -7.60
CA PHE A 245 17.30 4.19 -7.84
C PHE A 245 17.67 3.81 -9.27
N CYS A 246 17.18 4.55 -10.28
CA CYS A 246 17.55 4.32 -11.68
C CYS A 246 19.05 4.49 -11.91
N THR A 247 19.69 5.48 -11.26
CA THR A 247 21.14 5.70 -11.36
C THR A 247 21.92 4.56 -10.71
N LEU A 248 21.50 4.08 -9.54
CA LEU A 248 22.12 2.92 -8.89
C LEU A 248 21.96 1.66 -9.74
N ASN A 249 20.77 1.41 -10.29
CA ASN A 249 20.54 0.28 -11.18
C ASN A 249 21.39 0.38 -12.46
N TYR A 250 21.53 1.58 -13.01
CA TYR A 250 22.42 1.80 -14.16
C TYR A 250 23.89 1.55 -13.83
N ALA A 251 24.34 2.01 -12.66
CA ALA A 251 25.73 1.82 -12.24
C ALA A 251 26.09 0.36 -12.00
N HIS A 252 25.16 -0.45 -11.51
CA HIS A 252 25.41 -1.86 -11.17
C HIS A 252 25.01 -2.85 -12.28
N TYR A 253 23.96 -2.52 -13.05
CA TYR A 253 23.37 -3.47 -14.04
C TYR A 253 23.32 -2.92 -15.47
N GLY A 254 23.74 -1.67 -15.71
CA GLY A 254 23.76 -1.06 -17.03
C GLY A 254 22.37 -0.65 -17.56
N VAL A 255 21.30 -0.76 -16.74
CA VAL A 255 19.93 -0.38 -17.14
C VAL A 255 19.38 0.74 -16.27
N PHE A 256 18.85 1.79 -16.92
CA PHE A 256 18.27 2.95 -16.25
C PHE A 256 16.75 2.75 -16.11
N ALA A 257 16.36 1.92 -15.13
CA ALA A 257 14.96 1.59 -14.85
C ALA A 257 14.77 1.32 -13.34
N LEU A 258 13.55 1.47 -12.85
CA LEU A 258 13.18 1.03 -11.48
C LEU A 258 12.90 -0.47 -11.43
N SER A 259 12.23 -0.98 -12.44
CA SER A 259 11.83 -2.38 -12.53
C SER A 259 11.95 -2.84 -13.98
N ASP A 260 12.38 -4.08 -14.17
CA ASP A 260 12.39 -4.76 -15.46
C ASP A 260 11.18 -5.72 -15.63
N PHE A 261 10.27 -5.72 -14.65
CA PHE A 261 9.08 -6.58 -14.65
C PHE A 261 7.82 -5.84 -15.14
N SER A 262 7.54 -4.69 -14.57
CA SER A 262 6.31 -3.91 -14.89
C SER A 262 6.51 -2.90 -16.00
N GLU A 263 7.74 -2.65 -16.40
CA GLU A 263 8.15 -1.66 -17.39
C GLU A 263 9.12 -2.29 -18.41
N GLY A 264 9.41 -1.57 -19.48
CA GLY A 264 10.42 -1.95 -20.46
C GLY A 264 10.07 -3.19 -21.29
N SER A 265 11.13 -3.93 -21.66
CA SER A 265 11.07 -4.99 -22.68
C SER A 265 10.26 -6.20 -22.23
N PHE A 266 10.37 -6.62 -20.95
CA PHE A 266 9.57 -7.74 -20.44
C PHE A 266 8.08 -7.44 -20.47
N ALA A 267 7.68 -6.26 -19.98
CA ALA A 267 6.29 -5.82 -20.04
C ALA A 267 5.78 -5.68 -21.48
N ALA A 268 6.65 -5.27 -22.42
CA ALA A 268 6.33 -5.23 -23.86
C ALA A 268 6.09 -6.64 -24.41
N ALA A 269 6.95 -7.61 -24.04
CA ALA A 269 6.78 -9.02 -24.44
C ALA A 269 5.49 -9.62 -23.88
N MET A 270 5.19 -9.40 -22.59
CA MET A 270 3.93 -9.85 -21.99
C MET A 270 2.72 -9.21 -22.65
N GLY A 271 2.78 -7.91 -22.92
CA GLY A 271 1.75 -7.19 -23.65
C GLY A 271 1.52 -7.73 -25.06
N ALA A 272 2.58 -8.11 -25.76
CA ALA A 272 2.52 -8.72 -27.09
C ALA A 272 1.93 -10.14 -27.03
N MET A 273 2.33 -10.97 -26.06
CA MET A 273 1.75 -12.31 -25.86
C MET A 273 0.25 -12.24 -25.57
N MET A 274 -0.18 -11.34 -24.70
CA MET A 274 -1.60 -11.13 -24.39
C MET A 274 -2.42 -10.57 -25.57
N ARG A 275 -1.76 -10.12 -26.63
CA ARG A 275 -2.41 -9.65 -27.86
C ARG A 275 -2.89 -10.82 -28.73
N VAL A 276 -2.24 -11.98 -28.63
CA VAL A 276 -2.56 -13.16 -29.45
C VAL A 276 -3.94 -13.69 -29.09
N ASP A 277 -4.73 -14.02 -30.12
CA ASP A 277 -6.07 -14.54 -29.94
C ASP A 277 -6.06 -16.00 -29.45
N THR A 278 -7.03 -16.34 -28.62
CA THR A 278 -7.13 -17.62 -27.92
C THR A 278 -8.55 -18.14 -27.98
N ASP A 279 -8.71 -19.44 -28.05
CA ASP A 279 -9.97 -20.15 -27.90
C ASP A 279 -10.32 -20.42 -26.42
N SER A 280 -9.34 -20.25 -25.51
CA SER A 280 -9.42 -20.50 -24.07
C SER A 280 -9.57 -19.20 -23.27
N ASP A 281 -10.62 -18.41 -23.53
CA ASP A 281 -10.85 -17.13 -22.83
C ASP A 281 -11.43 -17.40 -21.41
N LYS A 282 -10.54 -17.82 -20.49
CA LYS A 282 -10.88 -18.04 -19.08
C LYS A 282 -10.41 -16.86 -18.23
N PRO A 283 -11.19 -16.42 -17.22
CA PRO A 283 -10.69 -15.53 -16.18
C PRO A 283 -9.39 -16.08 -15.58
N TYR A 284 -8.53 -15.19 -15.09
CA TYR A 284 -7.23 -15.52 -14.50
C TYR A 284 -6.13 -16.01 -15.44
N LEU A 285 -6.38 -16.29 -16.73
CA LEU A 285 -5.36 -16.65 -17.70
C LEU A 285 -4.94 -15.42 -18.52
N SER A 286 -3.65 -15.08 -18.51
CA SER A 286 -3.12 -13.97 -19.32
C SER A 286 -2.69 -14.43 -20.71
N VAL A 287 -2.02 -15.57 -20.79
CA VAL A 287 -1.53 -16.21 -22.01
C VAL A 287 -1.83 -17.70 -21.91
N PRO A 288 -3.03 -18.16 -22.29
CA PRO A 288 -3.43 -19.58 -22.25
C PRO A 288 -2.53 -20.47 -23.10
N ALA A 289 -2.55 -21.78 -22.83
CA ALA A 289 -1.71 -22.78 -23.49
C ALA A 289 -1.83 -22.75 -25.02
N ASP A 290 -3.05 -22.66 -25.55
CA ASP A 290 -3.30 -22.58 -27.01
C ASP A 290 -2.72 -21.30 -27.65
N ALA A 291 -2.69 -20.19 -26.91
CA ALA A 291 -2.03 -18.97 -27.38
C ALA A 291 -0.51 -19.12 -27.33
N ARG A 292 0.03 -19.77 -26.28
CA ARG A 292 1.47 -20.02 -26.15
C ARG A 292 1.98 -20.93 -27.27
N GLU A 293 1.25 -21.98 -27.62
CA GLU A 293 1.59 -22.89 -28.73
C GLU A 293 1.73 -22.12 -30.06
N LYS A 294 0.73 -21.29 -30.40
CA LYS A 294 0.76 -20.40 -31.59
C LYS A 294 1.99 -19.47 -31.58
N ILE A 295 2.34 -18.94 -30.37
CA ILE A 295 3.48 -18.03 -30.20
C ILE A 295 4.80 -18.77 -30.40
N TYR A 296 4.96 -20.00 -29.86
CA TYR A 296 6.18 -20.80 -30.00
C TYR A 296 6.47 -21.18 -31.46
N GLU A 297 5.43 -21.41 -32.26
CA GLU A 297 5.57 -21.64 -33.69
C GLU A 297 6.03 -20.36 -34.44
N ALA A 298 5.50 -19.21 -34.09
CA ALA A 298 5.80 -17.94 -34.76
C ALA A 298 7.13 -17.31 -34.30
N VAL A 299 7.58 -17.60 -33.07
CA VAL A 299 8.77 -16.98 -32.45
C VAL A 299 9.71 -18.09 -31.94
N PRO A 300 10.60 -18.63 -32.80
CA PRO A 300 11.49 -19.72 -32.46
C PRO A 300 12.40 -19.47 -31.24
N GLU A 301 12.69 -18.23 -30.91
CA GLU A 301 13.48 -17.83 -29.75
C GLU A 301 12.85 -18.27 -28.42
N LEU A 302 11.55 -18.49 -28.38
CA LEU A 302 10.85 -18.96 -27.20
C LEU A 302 10.86 -20.49 -27.03
N LYS A 303 11.29 -21.26 -28.06
CA LYS A 303 11.29 -22.72 -27.97
C LYS A 303 12.10 -23.29 -26.79
N PRO A 304 13.30 -22.77 -26.45
CA PRO A 304 14.02 -23.24 -25.28
C PRO A 304 13.25 -22.99 -23.98
N VAL A 305 12.60 -21.84 -23.88
CA VAL A 305 11.78 -21.46 -22.71
C VAL A 305 10.50 -22.31 -22.63
N ALA A 306 9.94 -22.71 -23.77
CA ALA A 306 8.74 -23.53 -23.85
C ALA A 306 8.90 -24.89 -23.16
N TYR A 307 10.07 -25.56 -23.28
CA TYR A 307 10.34 -26.81 -22.58
C TYR A 307 10.09 -26.72 -21.08
N TRP A 308 10.60 -25.66 -20.44
CA TRP A 308 10.45 -25.46 -19.02
C TRP A 308 8.99 -25.17 -18.61
N LEU A 309 8.23 -24.52 -19.46
CA LEU A 309 6.83 -24.17 -19.16
C LEU A 309 5.85 -25.31 -19.42
N GLU A 310 6.13 -26.19 -20.39
CA GLU A 310 5.14 -27.16 -20.84
C GLU A 310 5.52 -28.61 -20.50
N GLU A 311 6.81 -28.91 -20.19
CA GLU A 311 7.30 -30.26 -19.99
C GLU A 311 8.03 -30.49 -18.65
N ASP A 312 8.51 -29.42 -17.98
CA ASP A 312 9.24 -29.56 -16.72
C ASP A 312 8.29 -29.67 -15.51
N ALA A 313 8.30 -30.85 -14.87
CA ALA A 313 7.41 -31.18 -13.77
C ALA A 313 7.59 -30.29 -12.53
N GLN A 314 8.82 -29.79 -12.29
CA GLN A 314 9.07 -28.91 -11.14
C GLN A 314 8.46 -27.52 -11.40
N MET A 315 8.58 -27.00 -12.62
CA MET A 315 7.98 -25.73 -13.00
C MET A 315 6.46 -25.80 -12.94
N GLU A 316 5.87 -26.89 -13.42
CA GLU A 316 4.43 -27.13 -13.29
C GLU A 316 3.98 -27.15 -11.83
N ASN A 317 4.66 -27.89 -10.97
CA ASN A 317 4.33 -27.99 -9.55
C ASN A 317 4.43 -26.63 -8.83
N ASP A 318 5.42 -25.81 -9.18
CA ASP A 318 5.68 -24.54 -8.51
C ASP A 318 4.71 -23.42 -8.94
N PHE A 319 4.23 -23.43 -10.19
CA PHE A 319 3.54 -22.27 -10.77
C PHE A 319 2.18 -22.57 -11.43
N ARG A 320 1.92 -23.80 -11.88
CA ARG A 320 0.67 -24.14 -12.52
C ARG A 320 -0.45 -24.29 -11.50
N ASP A 321 -1.64 -23.85 -11.86
CA ASP A 321 -2.82 -23.99 -11.02
C ASP A 321 -3.59 -25.26 -11.41
N PRO A 322 -3.63 -26.28 -10.54
CA PRO A 322 -4.33 -27.54 -10.85
C PRO A 322 -5.82 -27.35 -11.15
N GLY A 323 -6.44 -26.30 -10.58
CA GLY A 323 -7.87 -26.00 -10.80
C GLY A 323 -8.16 -25.39 -12.18
N LEU A 324 -7.16 -24.81 -12.84
CA LEU A 324 -7.28 -24.21 -14.17
C LEU A 324 -6.62 -25.07 -15.25
N ASP A 325 -5.82 -26.04 -14.86
CA ASP A 325 -4.95 -26.83 -15.73
C ASP A 325 -4.04 -25.95 -16.60
N ASP A 326 -3.63 -24.79 -16.05
CA ASP A 326 -2.78 -23.81 -16.70
C ASP A 326 -2.17 -22.85 -15.65
N TYR A 327 -1.37 -21.88 -16.09
CA TYR A 327 -0.77 -20.85 -15.24
C TYR A 327 -1.73 -19.70 -14.99
N ARG A 328 -2.03 -19.36 -13.73
CA ARG A 328 -2.66 -18.07 -13.43
C ARG A 328 -1.83 -16.91 -13.96
N ALA A 329 -2.47 -15.82 -14.33
CA ALA A 329 -1.79 -14.64 -14.87
C ALA A 329 -0.61 -14.17 -14.01
N GLY A 330 -0.81 -14.08 -12.69
CA GLY A 330 0.25 -13.70 -11.77
C GLY A 330 1.42 -14.71 -11.73
N SER A 331 1.13 -16.00 -11.71
CA SER A 331 2.13 -17.08 -11.70
C SER A 331 2.86 -17.21 -13.02
N PHE A 332 2.18 -17.04 -14.15
CA PHE A 332 2.77 -17.14 -15.47
C PHE A 332 3.97 -16.21 -15.67
N TYR A 333 3.86 -14.96 -15.21
CA TYR A 333 4.96 -13.99 -15.37
C TYR A 333 6.22 -14.41 -14.61
N TRP A 334 6.07 -15.05 -13.47
CA TRP A 334 7.20 -15.59 -12.71
C TRP A 334 7.75 -16.88 -13.32
N ALA A 335 6.88 -17.76 -13.79
CA ALA A 335 7.26 -19.01 -14.45
C ALA A 335 8.10 -18.74 -15.69
N ILE A 336 7.66 -17.86 -16.59
CA ILE A 336 8.37 -17.55 -17.83
C ILE A 336 9.71 -16.85 -17.58
N ARG A 337 9.81 -16.00 -16.55
CA ARG A 337 11.09 -15.37 -16.14
C ARG A 337 12.06 -16.42 -15.59
N ARG A 338 11.57 -17.35 -14.77
CA ARG A 338 12.38 -18.44 -14.22
C ARG A 338 12.84 -19.42 -15.32
N ALA A 339 11.96 -19.74 -16.27
CA ALA A 339 12.32 -20.53 -17.44
C ALA A 339 13.42 -19.85 -18.28
N ALA A 340 13.30 -18.53 -18.48
CA ALA A 340 14.31 -17.74 -19.17
C ALA A 340 15.64 -17.67 -18.38
N GLN A 341 15.61 -17.68 -17.05
CA GLN A 341 16.80 -17.79 -16.21
C GLN A 341 17.54 -19.12 -16.46
N TYR A 342 16.82 -20.23 -16.57
CA TYR A 342 17.42 -21.54 -16.84
C TYR A 342 18.10 -21.60 -18.21
N GLU A 343 17.61 -20.83 -19.19
CA GLU A 343 18.22 -20.68 -20.50
C GLU A 343 19.35 -19.62 -20.54
N GLY A 344 19.76 -19.08 -19.38
CA GLY A 344 20.85 -18.10 -19.29
C GLY A 344 20.49 -16.69 -19.80
N ILE A 345 19.21 -16.42 -20.09
CA ILE A 345 18.75 -15.10 -20.61
C ILE A 345 18.95 -14.00 -19.58
N TYR A 346 18.88 -14.32 -18.31
CA TYR A 346 19.12 -13.38 -17.20
C TYR A 346 20.59 -13.37 -16.71
N ALA A 347 21.55 -13.71 -17.58
CA ALA A 347 22.97 -13.59 -17.26
C ALA A 347 23.38 -12.14 -16.96
N ASP A 348 22.77 -11.19 -17.63
CA ASP A 348 22.86 -9.75 -17.35
C ASP A 348 21.60 -9.03 -17.82
N ALA A 349 21.39 -7.81 -17.31
CA ALA A 349 20.17 -7.05 -17.56
C ALA A 349 20.01 -6.61 -19.03
N GLN A 350 21.11 -6.36 -19.75
CA GLN A 350 21.04 -5.96 -21.15
C GLN A 350 20.68 -7.14 -22.04
N THR A 351 21.22 -8.32 -21.78
CA THR A 351 20.89 -9.57 -22.46
C THR A 351 19.40 -9.88 -22.28
N ALA A 352 18.90 -9.81 -21.05
CA ALA A 352 17.48 -10.00 -20.76
C ALA A 352 16.59 -8.97 -21.48
N ALA A 353 16.96 -7.69 -21.43
CA ALA A 353 16.21 -6.61 -22.10
C ALA A 353 16.15 -6.82 -23.62
N ASN A 354 17.28 -7.16 -24.25
CA ASN A 354 17.35 -7.40 -25.70
C ASN A 354 16.52 -8.63 -26.12
N TYR A 355 16.57 -9.69 -25.33
CA TYR A 355 15.79 -10.90 -25.59
C TYR A 355 14.28 -10.60 -25.55
N TRP A 356 13.81 -10.01 -24.48
CA TRP A 356 12.38 -9.69 -24.34
C TRP A 356 11.91 -8.66 -25.36
N GLN A 357 12.75 -7.70 -25.75
CA GLN A 357 12.41 -6.75 -26.82
C GLN A 357 12.27 -7.48 -28.17
N THR A 358 13.19 -8.41 -28.48
CA THR A 358 13.12 -9.22 -29.69
C THR A 358 11.83 -10.05 -29.74
N VAL A 359 11.46 -10.68 -28.63
CA VAL A 359 10.22 -11.45 -28.50
C VAL A 359 9.01 -10.55 -28.73
N ALA A 360 8.97 -9.38 -28.07
CA ALA A 360 7.87 -8.40 -28.25
C ALA A 360 7.71 -7.96 -29.70
N ASP A 361 8.80 -7.62 -30.36
CA ASP A 361 8.81 -7.11 -31.72
C ASP A 361 8.36 -8.18 -32.72
N LYS A 362 8.82 -9.43 -32.58
CA LYS A 362 8.43 -10.54 -33.44
C LYS A 362 6.96 -10.91 -33.30
N ILE A 363 6.44 -11.01 -32.07
CA ILE A 363 5.02 -11.27 -31.84
C ILE A 363 4.17 -10.15 -32.43
N ASN A 364 4.55 -8.90 -32.15
CA ASN A 364 3.81 -7.75 -32.68
C ASN A 364 3.85 -7.69 -34.22
N ALA A 365 4.98 -7.98 -34.85
CA ALA A 365 5.10 -8.03 -36.30
C ALA A 365 4.24 -9.15 -36.91
N ALA A 366 4.23 -10.32 -36.30
CA ALA A 366 3.40 -11.44 -36.74
C ALA A 366 1.89 -11.14 -36.61
N CYS A 367 1.47 -10.49 -35.53
CA CYS A 367 0.11 -10.02 -35.35
C CYS A 367 -0.27 -8.92 -36.37
N ASP A 368 0.62 -7.96 -36.64
CA ASP A 368 0.38 -6.89 -37.60
C ASP A 368 0.32 -7.41 -39.04
N ALA A 369 1.07 -8.45 -39.37
CA ALA A 369 1.05 -9.14 -40.67
C ALA A 369 -0.13 -10.13 -40.81
N GLY A 370 -0.90 -10.38 -39.75
CA GLY A 370 -2.00 -11.35 -39.73
C GLY A 370 -1.57 -12.82 -39.75
N THR A 371 -0.29 -13.12 -39.53
CA THR A 371 0.22 -14.50 -39.37
C THR A 371 -0.07 -15.08 -37.99
N LEU A 372 -0.16 -14.23 -36.97
CA LEU A 372 -0.74 -14.55 -35.68
C LEU A 372 -2.10 -13.82 -35.52
N PRO A 373 -3.18 -14.53 -35.20
CA PRO A 373 -4.46 -13.88 -34.92
C PRO A 373 -4.35 -13.00 -33.67
N SER A 374 -4.90 -11.79 -33.73
CA SER A 374 -4.79 -10.83 -32.63
C SER A 374 -6.14 -10.26 -32.21
N ARG A 375 -6.40 -10.22 -30.89
CA ARG A 375 -7.64 -9.73 -30.29
C ARG A 375 -7.57 -8.28 -29.78
N THR A 376 -6.38 -7.74 -29.60
CA THR A 376 -6.17 -6.40 -29.04
C THR A 376 -5.04 -5.66 -29.76
N GLY A 377 -4.93 -4.34 -29.54
CA GLY A 377 -3.80 -3.55 -30.00
C GLY A 377 -2.52 -3.76 -29.17
N LYS A 378 -1.42 -3.16 -29.64
CA LYS A 378 -0.12 -3.15 -28.91
C LYS A 378 -0.26 -2.55 -27.53
N ARG A 379 0.40 -3.18 -26.55
CA ARG A 379 0.48 -2.68 -25.17
C ARG A 379 1.79 -3.08 -24.52
N VAL A 380 2.20 -2.28 -23.53
CA VAL A 380 3.33 -2.57 -22.64
C VAL A 380 2.73 -2.71 -21.25
N ALA A 381 2.51 -3.95 -20.82
CA ALA A 381 1.88 -4.22 -19.53
C ALA A 381 2.01 -5.69 -19.13
N THR A 382 2.11 -5.94 -17.84
CA THR A 382 1.97 -7.26 -17.20
C THR A 382 0.60 -7.45 -16.55
N SER A 383 -0.32 -6.49 -16.68
CA SER A 383 -1.68 -6.58 -16.16
C SER A 383 -2.67 -6.95 -17.26
N GLN A 384 -3.71 -7.66 -16.90
CA GLN A 384 -4.84 -7.96 -17.79
C GLN A 384 -5.49 -6.66 -18.34
N PRO A 385 -6.01 -6.67 -19.57
CA PRO A 385 -6.79 -5.55 -20.08
C PRO A 385 -8.10 -5.39 -19.29
N ILE A 386 -8.46 -4.14 -18.99
CA ILE A 386 -9.76 -3.83 -18.38
C ILE A 386 -10.83 -3.99 -19.45
N THR A 387 -11.64 -5.02 -19.33
CA THR A 387 -12.77 -5.29 -20.24
C THR A 387 -14.12 -5.19 -19.50
N ALA A 388 -15.20 -5.00 -20.23
CA ALA A 388 -16.54 -4.94 -19.65
C ALA A 388 -16.93 -6.23 -18.92
N ALA A 389 -16.37 -7.37 -19.30
CA ALA A 389 -16.62 -8.65 -18.69
C ALA A 389 -16.20 -8.72 -17.20
N TYR A 390 -15.13 -8.01 -16.81
CA TYR A 390 -14.66 -7.97 -15.43
C TYR A 390 -15.46 -7.01 -14.53
N VAL A 391 -16.23 -6.07 -15.08
CA VAL A 391 -16.87 -5.00 -14.30
C VAL A 391 -17.80 -5.54 -13.22
N PRO A 392 -18.75 -6.48 -13.47
CA PRO A 392 -19.66 -6.98 -12.42
C PRO A 392 -18.91 -7.65 -11.28
N ALA A 393 -17.95 -8.53 -11.60
CA ALA A 393 -17.16 -9.24 -10.60
C ALA A 393 -16.27 -8.29 -9.80
N THR A 394 -15.63 -7.31 -10.46
CA THR A 394 -14.83 -6.28 -9.80
C THR A 394 -15.66 -5.42 -8.85
N LEU A 395 -16.87 -5.03 -9.22
CA LEU A 395 -17.77 -4.28 -8.33
C LEU A 395 -18.18 -5.09 -7.11
N ALA A 396 -18.52 -6.38 -7.31
CA ALA A 396 -18.86 -7.28 -6.21
C ALA A 396 -17.66 -7.45 -5.25
N GLU A 397 -16.47 -7.69 -5.79
CA GLU A 397 -15.25 -7.87 -4.99
C GLU A 397 -14.79 -6.55 -4.33
N THR A 398 -14.97 -5.41 -4.98
CA THR A 398 -14.78 -4.08 -4.37
C THR A 398 -15.64 -3.92 -3.12
N TRP A 399 -16.91 -4.32 -3.20
CA TRP A 399 -17.81 -4.25 -2.06
C TRP A 399 -17.42 -5.25 -0.96
N ASN A 400 -17.00 -6.46 -1.32
CA ASN A 400 -16.50 -7.46 -0.38
C ASN A 400 -15.25 -6.93 0.35
N GLY A 401 -14.25 -6.42 -0.36
CA GLY A 401 -13.04 -5.82 0.20
C GLY A 401 -13.36 -4.62 1.10
N PHE A 402 -14.28 -3.74 0.68
CA PHE A 402 -14.70 -2.61 1.49
C PHE A 402 -15.39 -3.04 2.80
N ARG A 403 -16.28 -4.05 2.76
CA ARG A 403 -16.89 -4.63 3.97
C ARG A 403 -15.87 -5.30 4.88
N HIS A 404 -14.86 -5.96 4.30
CA HIS A 404 -13.76 -6.57 5.01
C HIS A 404 -12.98 -5.53 5.83
N VAL A 405 -12.62 -4.42 5.19
CA VAL A 405 -11.94 -3.28 5.84
C VAL A 405 -12.81 -2.66 6.93
N LEU A 406 -14.09 -2.40 6.66
CA LEU A 406 -15.02 -1.84 7.64
C LEU A 406 -15.11 -2.70 8.91
N GLY A 407 -15.12 -4.01 8.75
CA GLY A 407 -15.22 -4.97 9.85
C GLY A 407 -13.90 -5.24 10.56
N PHE A 408 -12.77 -4.67 10.14
CA PHE A 408 -11.42 -5.01 10.60
C PHE A 408 -11.18 -6.53 10.62
N ARG A 409 -11.69 -7.23 9.61
CA ARG A 409 -11.49 -8.67 9.48
C ARG A 409 -10.00 -8.93 9.25
N ASP A 410 -9.49 -10.00 9.83
CA ASP A 410 -8.08 -10.41 9.77
C ASP A 410 -7.08 -9.34 10.24
N CYS A 411 -7.54 -8.38 11.05
CA CYS A 411 -6.70 -7.35 11.66
C CYS A 411 -6.31 -7.66 13.10
N ALA A 412 -6.69 -8.81 13.63
CA ALA A 412 -6.22 -9.26 14.93
C ALA A 412 -4.80 -9.84 14.82
N PRO A 413 -3.97 -9.74 15.86
CA PRO A 413 -2.71 -10.45 15.90
C PRO A 413 -2.98 -11.96 16.01
N TYR A 414 -2.23 -12.75 15.22
CA TYR A 414 -2.33 -14.20 15.25
C TYR A 414 -1.21 -14.80 16.06
N GLU A 415 -1.56 -15.81 16.85
CA GLU A 415 -0.59 -16.61 17.57
C GLU A 415 0.10 -17.64 16.69
N ALA A 416 -0.54 -18.02 15.58
CA ALA A 416 -0.22 -19.23 14.82
C ALA A 416 0.56 -19.00 13.52
N LEU A 417 0.95 -17.76 13.18
CA LEU A 417 1.79 -17.54 12.00
C LEU A 417 3.23 -17.93 12.32
N ARG A 418 3.63 -19.05 11.75
CA ARG A 418 4.96 -19.63 11.94
C ARG A 418 5.87 -19.20 10.79
N SER A 419 7.17 -19.09 11.10
CA SER A 419 8.17 -18.99 10.06
C SER A 419 8.32 -20.32 9.33
N ILE A 420 8.63 -20.29 8.04
CA ILE A 420 9.11 -21.43 7.25
C ILE A 420 10.62 -21.22 7.07
N GLY A 421 11.39 -22.31 7.11
CA GLY A 421 12.85 -22.29 6.99
C GLY A 421 13.50 -23.18 8.03
N THR A 422 14.82 -23.30 7.99
CA THR A 422 15.61 -24.02 9.00
C THR A 422 15.82 -23.15 10.25
N ASP A 423 16.21 -23.75 11.35
CA ASP A 423 16.56 -23.01 12.58
C ASP A 423 17.71 -22.02 12.33
N ASP A 424 18.68 -22.38 11.48
CA ASP A 424 19.80 -21.51 11.10
C ASP A 424 19.32 -20.31 10.27
N ASP A 425 18.39 -20.52 9.34
CA ASP A 425 17.77 -19.43 8.58
C ASP A 425 17.09 -18.45 9.54
N ILE A 426 16.23 -18.96 10.42
CA ILE A 426 15.47 -18.12 11.37
C ILE A 426 16.42 -17.37 12.31
N ALA A 427 17.50 -18.01 12.79
CA ALA A 427 18.52 -17.36 13.60
C ALA A 427 19.25 -16.25 12.84
N ALA A 428 19.61 -16.48 11.56
CA ALA A 428 20.24 -15.47 10.71
C ALA A 428 19.34 -14.23 10.50
N TRP A 429 18.06 -14.45 10.21
CA TRP A 429 17.09 -13.37 10.06
C TRP A 429 16.86 -12.61 11.37
N SER A 430 16.71 -13.34 12.49
CA SER A 430 16.56 -12.75 13.81
C SER A 430 17.76 -11.90 14.21
N GLY A 431 18.97 -12.38 13.96
CA GLY A 431 20.21 -11.65 14.20
C GLY A 431 20.34 -10.39 13.34
N TYR A 432 20.00 -10.47 12.05
CA TYR A 432 20.06 -9.34 11.13
C TYR A 432 19.04 -8.26 11.47
N LEU A 433 17.81 -8.64 11.82
CA LEU A 433 16.68 -7.72 12.06
C LEU A 433 16.49 -7.34 13.53
N HIS A 434 17.34 -7.83 14.42
CA HIS A 434 17.37 -7.54 15.86
C HIS A 434 16.01 -7.72 16.55
N CYS A 435 15.22 -8.73 16.13
CA CYS A 435 13.92 -9.02 16.73
C CYS A 435 13.67 -10.52 16.83
N GLY A 436 12.78 -10.91 17.76
CA GLY A 436 12.34 -12.30 17.89
C GLY A 436 11.47 -12.73 16.70
N PHE A 437 11.71 -13.95 16.23
CA PHE A 437 10.91 -14.59 15.21
C PHE A 437 10.06 -15.70 15.81
N ASN A 438 8.86 -15.88 15.28
CA ASN A 438 8.08 -17.07 15.53
C ASN A 438 8.76 -18.24 14.82
N ALA A 439 9.33 -19.16 15.58
CA ALA A 439 10.09 -20.28 15.04
C ALA A 439 9.21 -21.19 14.18
N ALA A 440 9.82 -21.87 13.21
CA ALA A 440 9.21 -23.01 12.59
C ALA A 440 8.92 -24.03 13.69
N ALA A 441 7.69 -24.49 13.83
CA ALA A 441 7.46 -25.62 14.71
C ALA A 441 8.13 -26.83 14.11
N ASN A 442 8.79 -27.61 14.98
CA ASN A 442 9.15 -28.97 14.65
C ASN A 442 7.91 -29.70 14.13
N ALA A 443 8.06 -30.48 13.07
CA ALA A 443 6.95 -31.17 12.45
C ALA A 443 6.16 -31.95 13.52
N GLY A 444 4.91 -31.54 13.77
CA GLY A 444 4.02 -32.16 14.75
C GLY A 444 3.62 -31.32 15.95
N GLU A 445 4.20 -30.15 16.18
CA GLU A 445 3.75 -29.25 17.25
C GLU A 445 2.72 -28.24 16.71
N ASP A 446 1.44 -28.46 17.05
CA ASP A 446 0.35 -27.55 16.71
C ASP A 446 0.18 -26.37 17.70
N THR A 447 0.97 -26.35 18.77
CA THR A 447 0.85 -25.32 19.82
C THR A 447 1.65 -24.06 19.48
N PRO A 448 0.99 -22.89 19.49
CA PRO A 448 1.67 -21.60 19.34
C PRO A 448 2.70 -21.38 20.46
N TYR A 449 3.88 -20.87 20.10
CA TYR A 449 4.97 -20.63 21.04
C TYR A 449 4.80 -19.33 21.86
N TYR A 450 3.58 -19.03 22.28
CA TYR A 450 3.29 -17.85 23.09
C TYR A 450 2.95 -18.20 24.53
N SER A 451 3.49 -17.43 25.47
CA SER A 451 3.15 -17.55 26.88
C SER A 451 1.67 -17.25 27.15
N PRO A 452 1.09 -17.75 28.26
CA PRO A 452 -0.28 -17.40 28.64
C PRO A 452 -0.53 -15.89 28.74
N TYR A 453 0.49 -15.13 29.14
CA TYR A 453 0.42 -13.67 29.22
C TYR A 453 0.32 -13.03 27.83
N GLN A 454 1.14 -13.45 26.87
CA GLN A 454 1.07 -12.98 25.48
C GLN A 454 -0.28 -13.29 24.86
N ARG A 455 -0.81 -14.50 25.08
CA ARG A 455 -2.16 -14.89 24.62
C ARG A 455 -3.26 -13.99 25.20
N ALA A 456 -3.16 -13.63 26.47
CA ALA A 456 -4.11 -12.70 27.09
C ALA A 456 -4.05 -11.30 26.46
N VAL A 457 -2.84 -10.78 26.16
CA VAL A 457 -2.65 -9.51 25.46
C VAL A 457 -3.28 -9.59 24.05
N PHE A 458 -3.05 -10.66 23.31
CA PHE A 458 -3.61 -10.83 21.96
C PHE A 458 -5.14 -10.93 21.97
N ALA A 459 -5.73 -11.59 22.97
CA ALA A 459 -7.19 -11.63 23.14
C ALA A 459 -7.79 -10.22 23.35
N VAL A 460 -7.10 -9.37 24.12
CA VAL A 460 -7.52 -7.96 24.31
C VAL A 460 -7.40 -7.18 22.99
N MET A 461 -6.31 -7.36 22.24
CA MET A 461 -6.10 -6.71 20.96
C MET A 461 -7.15 -7.15 19.92
N GLN A 462 -7.54 -8.43 19.94
CA GLN A 462 -8.62 -8.95 19.09
C GLN A 462 -9.98 -8.34 19.44
N GLY A 463 -10.31 -8.25 20.73
CA GLY A 463 -11.52 -7.55 21.18
C GLY A 463 -11.53 -6.08 20.76
N TRP A 464 -10.38 -5.43 20.77
CA TRP A 464 -10.21 -4.06 20.29
C TRP A 464 -10.48 -3.92 18.79
N ALA A 465 -10.01 -4.86 17.96
CA ALA A 465 -10.31 -4.92 16.53
C ALA A 465 -11.82 -5.02 16.27
N TRP A 466 -12.53 -5.87 17.04
CA TRP A 466 -13.99 -5.98 16.96
C TRP A 466 -14.69 -4.66 17.29
N VAL A 467 -14.27 -3.95 18.35
CA VAL A 467 -14.83 -2.64 18.70
C VAL A 467 -14.66 -1.64 17.55
N TYR A 468 -13.46 -1.60 16.94
CA TYR A 468 -13.23 -0.74 15.77
C TYR A 468 -14.15 -1.10 14.61
N GLY A 469 -14.32 -2.37 14.31
CA GLY A 469 -15.18 -2.85 13.22
C GLY A 469 -16.63 -2.40 13.39
N VAL A 470 -17.19 -2.56 14.59
CA VAL A 470 -18.55 -2.13 14.90
C VAL A 470 -18.70 -0.61 14.80
N VAL A 471 -17.78 0.13 15.44
CA VAL A 471 -17.83 1.60 15.47
C VAL A 471 -17.64 2.17 14.06
N LEU A 472 -16.66 1.67 13.31
CA LEU A 472 -16.36 2.19 11.97
C LEU A 472 -17.52 1.96 11.00
N THR A 473 -18.11 0.76 11.01
CA THR A 473 -19.24 0.41 10.14
C THR A 473 -20.43 1.36 10.33
N VAL A 474 -20.79 1.66 11.58
CA VAL A 474 -21.89 2.59 11.88
C VAL A 474 -21.49 4.03 11.51
N CYS A 475 -20.29 4.45 11.92
CA CYS A 475 -19.88 5.85 11.77
C CYS A 475 -19.59 6.24 10.32
N VAL A 476 -19.12 5.33 9.46
CA VAL A 476 -18.93 5.61 8.02
C VAL A 476 -20.25 5.96 7.36
N SER A 477 -21.29 5.17 7.62
CA SER A 477 -22.64 5.43 7.08
C SER A 477 -23.16 6.81 7.49
N CYS A 478 -23.01 7.17 8.76
CA CYS A 478 -23.37 8.50 9.26
C CYS A 478 -22.54 9.62 8.60
N ALA A 479 -21.24 9.43 8.45
CA ALA A 479 -20.35 10.42 7.85
C ALA A 479 -20.71 10.67 6.36
N VAL A 480 -21.02 9.62 5.61
CA VAL A 480 -21.46 9.72 4.21
C VAL A 480 -22.75 10.52 4.11
N VAL A 481 -23.77 10.19 4.92
CA VAL A 481 -25.04 10.93 4.95
C VAL A 481 -24.82 12.42 5.26
N PHE A 482 -24.02 12.72 6.28
CA PHE A 482 -23.72 14.11 6.65
C PHE A 482 -22.94 14.84 5.56
N GLN A 483 -22.04 14.18 4.87
CA GLN A 483 -21.28 14.77 3.76
C GLN A 483 -22.19 15.08 2.57
N LEU A 484 -23.13 14.19 2.22
CA LEU A 484 -24.13 14.42 1.18
C LEU A 484 -25.09 15.55 1.55
N MET A 485 -25.58 15.60 2.78
CA MET A 485 -26.41 16.73 3.27
C MET A 485 -25.65 18.06 3.16
N LYS A 486 -24.36 18.06 3.45
CA LYS A 486 -23.54 19.27 3.31
C LYS A 486 -23.37 19.67 1.86
N LEU A 487 -23.17 18.71 0.93
CA LEU A 487 -23.14 18.98 -0.51
C LEU A 487 -24.41 19.68 -0.98
N LEU A 488 -25.58 19.14 -0.65
CA LEU A 488 -26.89 19.73 -0.99
C LEU A 488 -27.03 21.15 -0.44
N SER A 489 -26.53 21.38 0.77
CA SER A 489 -26.49 22.75 1.37
C SER A 489 -25.56 23.69 0.60
N CYS A 490 -24.40 23.19 0.12
CA CYS A 490 -23.42 23.99 -0.62
C CYS A 490 -23.91 24.33 -2.04
N LEU A 491 -24.64 23.43 -2.68
CA LEU A 491 -25.26 23.66 -3.99
C LEU A 491 -26.34 24.77 -3.95
N ARG A 492 -27.00 24.94 -2.78
CA ARG A 492 -28.03 25.98 -2.58
C ARG A 492 -27.49 27.33 -2.12
N LYS A 493 -26.26 27.40 -1.67
CA LYS A 493 -25.65 28.61 -1.09
C LYS A 493 -24.21 28.75 -1.56
N LYS A 494 -23.77 29.96 -1.84
CA LYS A 494 -22.36 30.27 -2.14
C LYS A 494 -21.49 29.88 -0.94
N CYS A 495 -20.64 28.86 -1.09
CA CYS A 495 -19.79 28.35 -0.03
C CYS A 495 -18.39 28.97 -0.10
N MET A 496 -17.82 29.28 1.08
CA MET A 496 -16.45 29.78 1.21
C MET A 496 -15.43 28.62 1.11
N ALA A 497 -14.20 28.92 0.72
CA ALA A 497 -13.09 27.95 0.65
C ALA A 497 -12.90 27.14 1.95
N GLU A 498 -13.13 27.79 3.12
CA GLU A 498 -13.09 27.14 4.44
C GLU A 498 -14.13 26.02 4.64
N THR A 499 -15.12 25.93 3.78
CA THR A 499 -16.13 24.87 3.77
C THR A 499 -15.88 23.89 2.63
N VAL A 500 -15.51 24.41 1.45
CA VAL A 500 -15.34 23.61 0.23
C VAL A 500 -14.08 22.74 0.31
N VAL A 501 -12.94 23.29 0.73
CA VAL A 501 -11.67 22.55 0.77
C VAL A 501 -11.71 21.36 1.74
N PRO A 502 -12.16 21.49 3.01
CA PRO A 502 -12.31 20.32 3.87
C PRO A 502 -13.31 19.29 3.35
N TRP A 503 -14.38 19.74 2.67
CA TRP A 503 -15.36 18.85 2.07
C TRP A 503 -14.72 18.03 0.93
N LEU A 504 -14.01 18.70 0.00
CA LEU A 504 -13.30 18.05 -1.10
C LEU A 504 -12.19 17.12 -0.59
N LEU A 505 -11.46 17.53 0.46
CA LEU A 505 -10.44 16.69 1.08
C LEU A 505 -11.03 15.38 1.60
N LEU A 506 -12.13 15.44 2.36
CA LEU A 506 -12.79 14.24 2.89
C LEU A 506 -13.40 13.39 1.77
N PHE A 507 -14.01 14.04 0.76
CA PHE A 507 -14.52 13.34 -0.41
C PHE A 507 -13.38 12.60 -1.15
N GLY A 508 -12.23 13.24 -1.32
CA GLY A 508 -11.04 12.65 -1.92
C GLY A 508 -10.49 11.48 -1.10
N ILE A 509 -10.41 11.62 0.23
CA ILE A 509 -9.97 10.53 1.13
C ILE A 509 -10.89 9.31 1.01
N PHE A 510 -12.20 9.51 1.02
CA PHE A 510 -13.16 8.42 0.86
C PHE A 510 -13.11 7.82 -0.54
N GLY A 511 -13.03 8.67 -1.58
CA GLY A 511 -12.92 8.23 -2.97
C GLY A 511 -11.66 7.41 -3.24
N ILE A 512 -10.51 7.82 -2.67
CA ILE A 512 -9.25 7.07 -2.82
C ILE A 512 -9.28 5.74 -2.05
N ALA A 513 -9.96 5.69 -0.90
CA ALA A 513 -10.18 4.45 -0.17
C ALA A 513 -10.98 3.43 -1.00
N LEU A 514 -12.06 3.89 -1.66
CA LEU A 514 -12.83 3.06 -2.60
C LEU A 514 -12.03 2.68 -3.84
N LEU A 515 -11.26 3.62 -4.40
CA LEU A 515 -10.39 3.34 -5.56
C LEU A 515 -9.38 2.24 -5.22
N ARG A 516 -8.76 2.29 -4.03
CA ARG A 516 -7.84 1.24 -3.58
C ARG A 516 -8.53 -0.11 -3.49
N CYS A 517 -9.74 -0.18 -2.94
CA CYS A 517 -10.53 -1.41 -2.93
C CYS A 517 -10.82 -1.91 -4.34
N ALA A 518 -11.20 -1.02 -5.27
CA ALA A 518 -11.50 -1.39 -6.65
C ALA A 518 -10.26 -1.89 -7.42
N MET A 519 -9.10 -1.28 -7.19
CA MET A 519 -7.84 -1.71 -7.81
C MET A 519 -7.47 -3.13 -7.37
N ILE A 520 -7.50 -3.40 -6.06
CA ILE A 520 -7.19 -4.72 -5.53
C ILE A 520 -8.23 -5.74 -5.98
N ALA A 521 -9.53 -5.39 -5.98
CA ALA A 521 -10.59 -6.23 -6.49
C ALA A 521 -10.40 -6.60 -7.97
N PHE A 522 -9.97 -5.65 -8.81
CA PHE A 522 -9.68 -5.93 -10.22
C PHE A 522 -8.53 -6.93 -10.38
N VAL A 523 -7.44 -6.75 -9.64
CA VAL A 523 -6.30 -7.69 -9.68
C VAL A 523 -6.72 -9.07 -9.18
N GLU A 524 -7.52 -9.14 -8.11
CA GLU A 524 -8.04 -10.41 -7.58
C GLU A 524 -8.90 -11.14 -8.61
N VAL A 525 -9.83 -10.42 -9.27
CA VAL A 525 -10.76 -11.00 -10.25
C VAL A 525 -10.08 -11.37 -11.57
N SER A 526 -9.04 -10.62 -11.99
CA SER A 526 -8.43 -10.81 -13.30
C SER A 526 -7.16 -11.67 -13.29
N SER A 527 -6.48 -11.78 -12.15
CA SER A 527 -5.12 -12.33 -12.14
C SER A 527 -4.82 -13.30 -11.01
N PHE A 528 -5.30 -13.05 -9.77
CA PHE A 528 -4.92 -13.87 -8.62
C PHE A 528 -5.97 -14.90 -8.23
N GLY A 529 -7.16 -14.48 -7.81
CA GLY A 529 -8.24 -15.38 -7.37
C GLY A 529 -7.92 -16.19 -6.10
N ILE A 530 -7.05 -15.68 -5.22
CA ILE A 530 -6.53 -16.40 -4.06
C ILE A 530 -6.95 -15.80 -2.71
N GLY A 531 -7.71 -14.71 -2.72
CA GLY A 531 -8.26 -14.13 -1.50
C GLY A 531 -7.26 -13.39 -0.59
N THR A 532 -6.10 -12.98 -1.10
CA THR A 532 -5.03 -12.32 -0.32
C THR A 532 -5.18 -10.81 -0.19
N SER A 533 -6.39 -10.29 -0.33
CA SER A 533 -6.63 -8.83 -0.42
C SER A 533 -6.34 -8.07 0.87
N THR A 534 -6.40 -8.70 2.05
CA THR A 534 -6.36 -8.02 3.36
C THR A 534 -5.14 -7.14 3.55
N MET A 535 -3.94 -7.64 3.30
CA MET A 535 -2.69 -6.88 3.47
C MET A 535 -2.61 -5.72 2.47
N TYR A 536 -3.08 -5.92 1.24
CA TYR A 536 -3.09 -4.88 0.20
C TYR A 536 -4.08 -3.75 0.49
N LEU A 537 -5.11 -4.01 1.29
CA LEU A 537 -6.11 -3.04 1.74
C LEU A 537 -5.72 -2.32 3.04
N ALA A 538 -4.60 -2.67 3.66
CA ALA A 538 -4.14 -2.07 4.92
C ALA A 538 -4.12 -0.52 4.92
N PRO A 539 -3.70 0.19 3.84
CA PRO A 539 -3.75 1.65 3.79
C PRO A 539 -5.16 2.26 3.85
N VAL A 540 -6.21 1.47 3.59
CA VAL A 540 -7.60 1.97 3.57
C VAL A 540 -8.14 2.21 4.98
N HIS A 541 -7.75 1.39 5.97
CA HIS A 541 -8.25 1.50 7.34
C HIS A 541 -8.03 2.88 7.98
N PRO A 542 -6.79 3.44 7.98
CA PRO A 542 -6.59 4.78 8.55
C PRO A 542 -7.35 5.87 7.80
N LEU A 543 -7.51 5.75 6.48
CA LEU A 543 -8.27 6.72 5.68
C LEU A 543 -9.75 6.75 6.08
N LEU A 544 -10.37 5.60 6.35
CA LEU A 544 -11.75 5.54 6.82
C LEU A 544 -11.91 6.08 8.24
N VAL A 545 -10.94 5.84 9.14
CA VAL A 545 -10.94 6.44 10.48
C VAL A 545 -10.84 7.96 10.40
N LEU A 546 -9.95 8.50 9.55
CA LEU A 546 -9.84 9.94 9.29
C LEU A 546 -11.13 10.53 8.74
N TYR A 547 -11.70 9.88 7.74
CA TYR A 547 -12.96 10.29 7.12
C TYR A 547 -14.09 10.41 8.15
N VAL A 548 -14.24 9.38 8.98
CA VAL A 548 -15.25 9.35 10.04
C VAL A 548 -14.98 10.43 11.09
N PHE A 549 -13.76 10.46 11.65
CA PHE A 549 -13.43 11.38 12.74
C PHE A 549 -13.63 12.84 12.33
N ALA A 550 -13.08 13.23 11.18
CA ALA A 550 -13.20 14.60 10.68
C ALA A 550 -14.61 14.90 10.14
N GLY A 551 -15.25 13.94 9.47
CA GLY A 551 -16.61 14.09 8.93
C GLY A 551 -17.65 14.29 10.03
N LEU A 552 -17.64 13.46 11.06
CA LEU A 552 -18.55 13.60 12.21
C LEU A 552 -18.28 14.90 12.97
N PHE A 553 -17.02 15.29 13.12
CA PHE A 553 -16.68 16.58 13.75
C PHE A 553 -17.19 17.78 12.94
N LEU A 554 -17.03 17.76 11.62
CA LEU A 554 -17.41 18.89 10.75
C LEU A 554 -18.92 19.02 10.57
N TYR A 555 -19.63 17.90 10.44
CA TYR A 555 -21.00 17.86 9.95
C TYR A 555 -21.99 17.33 10.99
N GLY A 556 -21.55 16.57 11.99
CA GLY A 556 -22.36 16.07 13.09
C GLY A 556 -22.71 17.20 14.08
N ARG A 557 -23.64 18.10 13.74
CA ARG A 557 -24.21 19.03 14.71
C ARG A 557 -25.29 18.32 15.51
N PRO A 558 -25.37 18.51 16.85
CA PRO A 558 -26.59 18.20 17.56
C PRO A 558 -27.71 19.06 16.95
N ILE A 559 -28.81 18.43 16.57
CA ILE A 559 -30.03 19.10 16.16
C ILE A 559 -30.42 20.00 17.37
N SER A 560 -30.17 21.30 17.28
CA SER A 560 -30.72 22.22 18.25
C SER A 560 -32.21 22.27 17.99
N VAL A 561 -32.96 21.52 18.75
CA VAL A 561 -34.39 21.72 18.87
C VAL A 561 -34.53 23.12 19.46
N LYS A 562 -34.81 24.13 18.63
CA LYS A 562 -35.33 25.42 19.12
C LYS A 562 -36.63 25.08 19.86
N ARG A 563 -36.58 25.03 21.17
CA ARG A 563 -37.80 25.22 21.95
C ARG A 563 -38.41 26.52 21.47
N LYS A 564 -39.55 26.46 20.80
CA LYS A 564 -40.47 27.57 20.71
C LYS A 564 -40.91 27.82 22.16
N ASP A 565 -40.29 28.78 22.79
CA ASP A 565 -40.89 29.37 23.97
C ASP A 565 -42.14 30.11 23.46
N ASN A 566 -43.30 29.47 23.67
CA ASN A 566 -44.58 30.14 23.53
C ASN A 566 -44.64 31.16 24.63
N ALA A 567 -44.65 32.45 24.25
CA ALA A 567 -45.16 33.53 25.05
C ALA A 567 -46.68 33.50 25.03
#